data_8bac938961d10502de5daa2f6bf45bc8
#
_entry.id   8bac938961d10502de5daa2f6bf45bc8
#
_cell.length_a   1.000
_cell.length_b   1.000
_cell.length_c   1.000
_cell.angle_alpha   90.00
_cell.angle_beta   90.00
_cell.angle_gamma   90.00
#
_symmetry.space_group_name_H-M   'P 1'
#
loop_
_entity.id
_entity.type
_entity.pdbx_description
1 polymer ?
#
loop_
_entity_poly.entity_id
_entity_poly.type
_entity_poly.pdbx_seq_one_letter_code
_entity_poly.pdbx_strand_id
1 'polypeptide(L)'
;MASLVGNRNLYSARRLLRKIQRRLDGSLPLFTSDSLRHYAEVLLELFGQWEKPLPQGEKGRLPKPRRVPSPDLRYAQVHKERQGGRVVKVTRSVIFGKRRPVEAQAASLKRADGKEGQINTAYIERDNLTLRQELHRLARKTLGFSKNRRELQNALDFIEAHDNFVKPHRALRLRTSSKRNRVWIPRTPIMAAGISNHVWGLEELLRYKT
;
A
#
# COMPACT_ATOMS: atom_id res chain seq x y z
N MET A 1 3.49 -2.74 6.28
CA MET A 1 2.06 -2.49 5.96
C MET A 1 1.55 -1.31 6.78
N ALA A 2 0.45 -0.66 6.39
CA ALA A 2 -0.24 0.35 7.20
C ALA A 2 -1.75 0.17 7.05
N SER A 3 -2.45 0.00 8.15
CA SER A 3 -3.90 -0.12 8.21
C SER A 3 -4.56 1.01 8.99
N LEU A 4 -5.81 1.27 8.71
CA LEU A 4 -6.62 2.24 9.43
C LEU A 4 -8.08 1.79 9.48
N VAL A 5 -8.62 1.70 10.68
CA VAL A 5 -10.06 1.53 10.89
C VAL A 5 -10.75 2.89 10.82
N GLY A 6 -11.62 3.06 9.84
CA GLY A 6 -12.29 4.34 9.62
C GLY A 6 -13.37 4.28 8.55
N ASN A 7 -14.00 5.41 8.31
CA ASN A 7 -14.99 5.57 7.25
C ASN A 7 -14.30 5.78 5.89
N ARG A 8 -15.01 5.54 4.78
CA ARG A 8 -14.52 5.83 3.43
C ARG A 8 -14.67 7.31 3.07
N ASN A 9 -14.02 8.19 3.82
CA ASN A 9 -14.07 9.64 3.63
C ASN A 9 -12.66 10.24 3.54
N LEU A 10 -12.58 11.50 3.21
CA LEU A 10 -11.33 12.26 3.05
C LEU A 10 -10.46 12.24 4.32
N TYR A 11 -11.08 12.37 5.50
CA TYR A 11 -10.38 12.35 6.78
C TYR A 11 -9.62 11.04 7.02
N SER A 12 -10.29 9.90 6.78
CA SER A 12 -9.67 8.58 6.92
C SER A 12 -8.59 8.35 5.87
N ALA A 13 -8.81 8.77 4.61
CA ALA A 13 -7.79 8.72 3.57
C ALA A 13 -6.53 9.52 3.96
N ARG A 14 -6.72 10.72 4.51
CA ARG A 14 -5.62 11.59 4.99
C ARG A 14 -4.85 10.94 6.13
N ARG A 15 -5.53 10.36 7.12
CA ARG A 15 -4.88 9.64 8.23
C ARG A 15 -4.07 8.43 7.74
N LEU A 16 -4.61 7.63 6.84
CA LEU A 16 -3.94 6.47 6.27
C LEU A 16 -2.68 6.89 5.50
N LEU A 17 -2.80 7.87 4.59
CA LEU A 17 -1.66 8.31 3.77
C LEU A 17 -0.58 9.01 4.59
N ARG A 18 -0.93 9.74 5.67
CA ARG A 18 0.06 10.25 6.63
C ARG A 18 0.78 9.14 7.39
N LYS A 19 0.08 8.05 7.75
CA LYS A 19 0.72 6.87 8.36
C LYS A 19 1.70 6.21 7.39
N ILE A 20 1.39 6.18 6.10
CA ILE A 20 2.30 5.69 5.05
C ILE A 20 3.47 6.66 4.87
N GLN A 21 3.22 7.96 4.74
CA GLN A 21 4.25 8.99 4.56
C GLN A 21 5.37 8.92 5.60
N ARG A 22 5.01 8.69 6.87
CA ARG A 22 5.97 8.56 7.99
C ARG A 22 6.88 7.34 7.88
N ARG A 23 6.56 6.38 7.02
CA ARG A 23 7.30 5.13 6.82
C ARG A 23 8.12 5.13 5.53
N LEU A 24 8.03 6.20 4.73
CA LEU A 24 8.84 6.37 3.52
C LEU A 24 10.22 6.91 3.88
N ASP A 25 11.22 6.41 3.20
CA ASP A 25 12.63 6.79 3.32
C ASP A 25 13.03 8.04 2.52
N GLY A 26 12.03 8.79 2.03
CA GLY A 26 12.22 9.95 1.16
C GLY A 26 11.95 9.66 -0.32
N SER A 27 12.04 8.41 -0.76
CA SER A 27 11.66 8.03 -2.11
C SER A 27 10.13 7.82 -2.23
N LEU A 28 9.52 8.27 -3.32
CA LEU A 28 8.10 8.07 -3.56
C LEU A 28 7.85 6.77 -4.34
N PRO A 29 7.09 5.83 -3.79
CA PRO A 29 6.69 4.63 -4.51
C PRO A 29 5.63 4.95 -5.57
N LEU A 30 5.35 4.00 -6.46
CA LEU A 30 4.14 4.02 -7.27
C LEU A 30 2.94 3.72 -6.37
N PHE A 31 2.06 4.70 -6.21
CA PHE A 31 0.78 4.51 -5.54
C PHE A 31 -0.25 3.90 -6.50
N THR A 32 -0.96 2.89 -6.04
CA THR A 32 -2.09 2.31 -6.79
C THR A 32 -3.29 2.16 -5.87
N SER A 33 -4.49 2.46 -6.36
CA SER A 33 -5.71 2.26 -5.59
C SER A 33 -6.91 1.88 -6.48
N ASP A 34 -8.05 1.61 -5.84
CA ASP A 34 -9.35 1.64 -6.49
C ASP A 34 -9.73 3.09 -6.89
N SER A 35 -10.88 3.26 -7.50
CA SER A 35 -11.35 4.57 -8.00
C SER A 35 -11.86 5.51 -6.89
N LEU A 36 -11.44 5.36 -5.63
CA LEU A 36 -11.83 6.27 -4.56
C LEU A 36 -11.16 7.64 -4.75
N ARG A 37 -11.95 8.67 -5.08
CA ARG A 37 -11.48 10.03 -5.41
C ARG A 37 -10.59 10.68 -4.33
N HIS A 38 -10.85 10.37 -3.06
CA HIS A 38 -10.14 10.98 -1.93
C HIS A 38 -8.63 10.70 -1.92
N TYR A 39 -8.18 9.60 -2.52
CA TYR A 39 -6.75 9.29 -2.56
C TYR A 39 -5.98 10.26 -3.47
N ALA A 40 -6.54 10.64 -4.63
CA ALA A 40 -5.91 11.62 -5.51
C ALA A 40 -5.72 12.97 -4.80
N GLU A 41 -6.78 13.45 -4.13
CA GLU A 41 -6.78 14.71 -3.40
C GLU A 41 -5.73 14.72 -2.27
N VAL A 42 -5.68 13.66 -1.46
CA VAL A 42 -4.75 13.58 -0.34
C VAL A 42 -3.31 13.35 -0.79
N LEU A 43 -3.08 12.57 -1.85
CA LEU A 43 -1.74 12.42 -2.42
C LEU A 43 -1.20 13.76 -2.92
N LEU A 44 -2.05 14.55 -3.57
CA LEU A 44 -1.68 15.90 -3.98
C LEU A 44 -1.44 16.83 -2.77
N GLU A 45 -2.23 16.69 -1.69
CA GLU A 45 -2.03 17.44 -0.44
C GLU A 45 -0.67 17.11 0.21
N LEU A 46 -0.28 15.84 0.27
CA LEU A 46 0.90 15.39 1.02
C LEU A 46 2.20 15.44 0.21
N PHE A 47 2.12 15.18 -1.09
CA PHE A 47 3.29 15.02 -1.96
C PHE A 47 3.30 15.98 -3.16
N GLY A 48 2.32 16.89 -3.23
CA GLY A 48 2.30 17.93 -4.24
C GLY A 48 3.14 19.14 -3.84
N GLN A 49 3.52 19.93 -4.82
CA GLN A 49 4.23 21.20 -4.66
C GLN A 49 3.32 22.38 -5.01
N TRP A 50 3.62 23.54 -4.45
CA TRP A 50 2.91 24.77 -4.78
C TRP A 50 3.45 25.36 -6.07
N GLU A 51 2.57 25.64 -7.00
CA GLU A 51 2.85 26.38 -8.23
C GLU A 51 2.12 27.71 -8.19
N LYS A 52 2.83 28.78 -8.56
CA LYS A 52 2.21 30.08 -8.86
C LYS A 52 2.09 30.18 -10.39
N PRO A 53 0.89 30.03 -10.95
CA PRO A 53 0.72 30.15 -12.38
C PRO A 53 1.11 31.55 -12.85
N LEU A 54 1.75 31.63 -14.01
CA LEU A 54 2.05 32.91 -14.64
C LEU A 54 0.75 33.60 -15.10
N PRO A 55 0.70 34.95 -15.10
CA PRO A 55 -0.46 35.67 -15.64
C PRO A 55 -0.67 35.31 -17.10
N GLN A 56 -1.90 35.02 -17.47
CA GLN A 56 -2.28 34.85 -18.87
C GLN A 56 -2.73 36.21 -19.44
N GLY A 57 -1.79 37.02 -19.91
CA GLY A 57 -2.03 38.33 -20.47
C GLY A 57 -1.65 39.50 -19.58
N GLU A 58 -1.65 40.72 -20.15
CA GLU A 58 -1.23 41.96 -19.48
C GLU A 58 -2.26 42.52 -18.48
N LYS A 59 -3.53 42.15 -18.61
CA LYS A 59 -4.62 42.64 -17.76
C LYS A 59 -5.42 41.48 -17.18
N GLY A 60 -5.58 41.45 -15.86
CA GLY A 60 -6.40 40.46 -15.17
C GLY A 60 -5.98 40.18 -13.74
N ARG A 61 -6.84 39.49 -12.98
CA ARG A 61 -6.53 39.06 -11.62
C ARG A 61 -5.45 37.97 -11.66
N LEU A 62 -4.37 38.14 -10.88
CA LEU A 62 -3.32 37.11 -10.73
C LEU A 62 -3.94 35.75 -10.32
N PRO A 63 -3.57 34.67 -11.02
CA PRO A 63 -4.05 33.33 -10.65
C PRO A 63 -3.61 32.97 -9.24
N LYS A 64 -4.52 32.32 -8.50
CA LYS A 64 -4.18 31.85 -7.15
C LYS A 64 -3.16 30.70 -7.21
N PRO A 65 -2.22 30.63 -6.25
CA PRO A 65 -1.36 29.46 -6.13
C PRO A 65 -2.19 28.17 -6.05
N ARG A 66 -1.75 27.14 -6.75
CA ARG A 66 -2.40 25.83 -6.76
C ARG A 66 -1.39 24.74 -6.44
N ARG A 67 -1.85 23.64 -5.87
CA ARG A 67 -1.03 22.44 -5.73
C ARG A 67 -1.01 21.65 -7.03
N VAL A 68 0.19 21.27 -7.45
CA VAL A 68 0.43 20.39 -8.59
C VAL A 68 1.20 19.16 -8.13
N PRO A 69 1.08 18.02 -8.81
CA PRO A 69 1.87 16.84 -8.46
C PRO A 69 3.36 17.15 -8.55
N SER A 70 4.16 16.69 -7.57
CA SER A 70 5.61 16.72 -7.72
C SER A 70 6.04 15.83 -8.88
N PRO A 71 7.20 16.08 -9.52
CA PRO A 71 7.69 15.30 -10.66
C PRO A 71 7.81 13.80 -10.38
N ASP A 72 8.10 13.45 -9.12
CA ASP A 72 8.30 12.06 -8.68
C ASP A 72 7.00 11.39 -8.22
N LEU A 73 5.92 12.15 -8.03
CA LEU A 73 4.64 11.58 -7.61
C LEU A 73 4.01 10.78 -8.75
N ARG A 74 3.90 9.47 -8.56
CA ARG A 74 3.29 8.51 -9.48
C ARG A 74 2.09 7.85 -8.83
N TYR A 75 0.95 8.03 -9.46
CA TYR A 75 -0.30 7.46 -8.95
C TYR A 75 -1.19 6.97 -10.09
N ALA A 76 -1.69 5.76 -9.93
CA ALA A 76 -2.61 5.14 -10.88
C ALA A 76 -3.82 4.54 -10.15
N GLN A 77 -4.95 4.51 -10.84
CA GLN A 77 -6.19 3.92 -10.37
C GLN A 77 -6.58 2.71 -11.23
N VAL A 78 -7.19 1.74 -10.57
CA VAL A 78 -7.76 0.56 -11.22
C VAL A 78 -9.27 0.56 -10.99
N HIS A 79 -10.02 0.69 -12.06
CA HIS A 79 -11.47 0.56 -12.05
C HIS A 79 -11.89 -0.80 -12.60
N LYS A 80 -12.71 -1.53 -11.84
CA LYS A 80 -13.22 -2.85 -12.22
C LYS A 80 -14.74 -2.77 -12.38
N GLU A 81 -15.21 -2.85 -13.62
CA GLU A 81 -16.63 -2.98 -13.92
C GLU A 81 -17.09 -4.42 -13.69
N ARG A 82 -18.21 -4.58 -12.99
CA ARG A 82 -18.74 -5.91 -12.67
C ARG A 82 -20.16 -6.06 -13.19
N GLN A 83 -20.45 -7.21 -13.80
CA GLN A 83 -21.77 -7.61 -14.22
C GLN A 83 -22.06 -9.02 -13.69
N GLY A 84 -23.17 -9.21 -13.02
CA GLY A 84 -23.51 -10.50 -12.40
C GLY A 84 -22.44 -11.02 -11.40
N GLY A 85 -21.73 -10.10 -10.70
CA GLY A 85 -20.64 -10.46 -9.76
C GLY A 85 -19.29 -10.75 -10.40
N ARG A 86 -19.22 -10.90 -11.74
CA ARG A 86 -17.98 -11.15 -12.49
C ARG A 86 -17.37 -9.83 -12.99
N VAL A 87 -16.04 -9.74 -13.00
CA VAL A 87 -15.33 -8.60 -13.59
C VAL A 87 -15.39 -8.73 -15.10
N VAL A 88 -16.04 -7.77 -15.78
CA VAL A 88 -16.18 -7.73 -17.23
C VAL A 88 -15.17 -6.80 -17.90
N LYS A 89 -14.73 -5.76 -17.18
CA LYS A 89 -13.74 -4.82 -17.71
C LYS A 89 -12.85 -4.28 -16.61
N VAL A 90 -11.56 -4.09 -16.93
CA VAL A 90 -10.57 -3.48 -16.03
C VAL A 90 -9.94 -2.30 -16.74
N THR A 91 -10.21 -1.10 -16.25
CA THR A 91 -9.64 0.16 -16.76
C THR A 91 -8.52 0.62 -15.81
N ARG A 92 -7.36 0.97 -16.39
CA ARG A 92 -6.20 1.48 -15.66
C ARG A 92 -5.95 2.92 -16.09
N SER A 93 -6.00 3.84 -15.14
CA SER A 93 -5.84 5.27 -15.38
C SER A 93 -4.67 5.81 -14.59
N VAL A 94 -3.72 6.46 -15.25
CA VAL A 94 -2.65 7.20 -14.58
C VAL A 94 -3.19 8.59 -14.22
N ILE A 95 -3.19 8.90 -12.93
CA ILE A 95 -3.72 10.17 -12.40
C ILE A 95 -2.58 11.19 -12.22
N PHE A 96 -1.43 10.73 -11.68
CA PHE A 96 -0.23 11.56 -11.55
C PHE A 96 0.97 10.85 -12.14
N GLY A 97 1.86 11.62 -12.76
CA GLY A 97 3.02 11.12 -13.47
C GLY A 97 2.76 10.83 -14.95
N LYS A 98 3.82 10.62 -15.71
CA LYS A 98 3.74 10.24 -17.12
C LYS A 98 3.44 8.74 -17.25
N ARG A 99 2.63 8.36 -18.23
CA ARG A 99 2.16 6.97 -18.41
C ARG A 99 3.30 5.97 -18.56
N ARG A 100 4.25 6.24 -19.44
CA ARG A 100 5.41 5.34 -19.69
C ARG A 100 6.23 5.03 -18.43
N PRO A 101 6.72 6.03 -17.64
CA PRO A 101 7.43 5.77 -16.40
C PRO A 101 6.60 5.00 -15.35
N VAL A 102 5.29 5.27 -15.25
CA VAL A 102 4.39 4.56 -14.33
C VAL A 102 4.25 3.09 -14.72
N GLU A 103 4.03 2.81 -16.01
CA GLU A 103 3.93 1.43 -16.53
C GLU A 103 5.27 0.69 -16.40
N ALA A 104 6.40 1.33 -16.68
CA ALA A 104 7.74 0.75 -16.51
C ALA A 104 8.02 0.39 -15.05
N GLN A 105 7.66 1.26 -14.10
CA GLN A 105 7.80 0.97 -12.67
C GLN A 105 6.88 -0.18 -12.24
N ALA A 106 5.66 -0.26 -12.76
CA ALA A 106 4.79 -1.40 -12.48
C ALA A 106 5.35 -2.70 -13.07
N ALA A 107 5.91 -2.66 -14.28
CA ALA A 107 6.52 -3.80 -14.96
C ALA A 107 7.77 -4.33 -14.26
N SER A 108 8.55 -3.45 -13.59
CA SER A 108 9.73 -3.87 -12.82
C SER A 108 9.39 -4.78 -11.63
N LEU A 109 8.15 -4.74 -11.15
CA LEU A 109 7.64 -5.65 -10.12
C LEU A 109 7.30 -7.00 -10.78
N LYS A 110 8.23 -7.94 -10.76
CA LYS A 110 8.01 -9.29 -11.29
C LYS A 110 6.92 -10.01 -10.51
N ARG A 111 6.00 -10.64 -11.23
CA ARG A 111 4.97 -11.50 -10.67
C ARG A 111 5.55 -12.86 -10.26
N ALA A 112 4.84 -13.59 -9.39
CA ALA A 112 5.22 -14.93 -8.98
C ALA A 112 5.32 -15.93 -10.13
N ASP A 113 4.61 -15.66 -11.25
CA ASP A 113 4.63 -16.47 -12.49
C ASP A 113 5.77 -16.04 -13.46
N GLY A 114 6.65 -15.13 -13.04
CA GLY A 114 7.77 -14.63 -13.84
C GLY A 114 7.41 -13.56 -14.87
N LYS A 115 6.13 -13.25 -15.04
CA LYS A 115 5.67 -12.19 -15.96
C LYS A 115 5.90 -10.81 -15.36
N GLU A 116 5.97 -9.81 -16.22
CA GLU A 116 6.05 -8.41 -15.81
C GLU A 116 4.83 -8.00 -14.98
N GLY A 117 5.06 -7.16 -13.99
CA GLY A 117 4.00 -6.56 -13.21
C GLY A 117 3.15 -5.62 -14.04
N GLN A 118 1.95 -5.35 -13.57
CA GLN A 118 1.03 -4.39 -14.17
C GLN A 118 0.43 -3.53 -13.07
N ILE A 119 -0.05 -2.34 -13.43
CA ILE A 119 -0.86 -1.52 -12.51
C ILE A 119 -2.08 -2.35 -12.08
N ASN A 120 -2.13 -2.73 -10.81
CA ASN A 120 -3.22 -3.55 -10.26
C ASN A 120 -3.41 -3.31 -8.76
N THR A 121 -4.55 -3.77 -8.25
CA THR A 121 -4.89 -3.77 -6.82
C THR A 121 -4.90 -5.18 -6.21
N ALA A 122 -4.41 -6.19 -6.94
CA ALA A 122 -4.52 -7.60 -6.55
C ALA A 122 -3.75 -7.91 -5.25
N TYR A 123 -2.61 -7.24 -5.02
CA TYR A 123 -1.82 -7.44 -3.81
C TYR A 123 -2.59 -6.99 -2.56
N ILE A 124 -3.13 -5.77 -2.55
CA ILE A 124 -3.91 -5.27 -1.41
C ILE A 124 -5.24 -6.03 -1.25
N GLU A 125 -5.85 -6.49 -2.35
CA GLU A 125 -7.05 -7.33 -2.28
C GLU A 125 -6.73 -8.69 -1.62
N ARG A 126 -5.56 -9.28 -1.93
CA ARG A 126 -5.08 -10.51 -1.31
C ARG A 126 -4.75 -10.31 0.17
N ASP A 127 -4.06 -9.23 0.52
CA ASP A 127 -3.78 -8.89 1.92
C ASP A 127 -5.07 -8.71 2.71
N ASN A 128 -6.04 -8.00 2.16
CA ASN A 128 -7.36 -7.85 2.78
C ASN A 128 -8.09 -9.19 2.97
N LEU A 129 -7.89 -10.16 2.07
CA LEU A 129 -8.43 -11.51 2.23
C LEU A 129 -7.71 -12.23 3.38
N THR A 130 -6.38 -12.20 3.42
CA THR A 130 -5.57 -12.79 4.49
C THR A 130 -5.95 -12.22 5.85
N LEU A 131 -6.04 -10.89 5.97
CA LEU A 131 -6.49 -10.24 7.21
C LEU A 131 -7.89 -10.71 7.67
N ARG A 132 -8.82 -10.96 6.74
CA ARG A 132 -10.15 -11.49 7.10
C ARG A 132 -10.11 -12.95 7.53
N GLN A 133 -9.15 -13.73 7.05
CA GLN A 133 -8.95 -15.12 7.48
C GLN A 133 -8.27 -15.18 8.85
N GLU A 134 -7.32 -14.32 9.13
CA GLU A 134 -6.57 -14.29 10.38
C GLU A 134 -7.32 -13.58 11.50
N LEU A 135 -8.09 -12.52 11.17
CA LEU A 135 -8.93 -11.80 12.12
C LEU A 135 -10.41 -12.11 11.92
N HIS A 136 -10.95 -12.97 12.77
CA HIS A 136 -12.38 -13.28 12.76
C HIS A 136 -13.27 -12.01 12.85
N ARG A 137 -12.81 -10.98 13.57
CA ARG A 137 -13.49 -9.67 13.69
C ARG A 137 -13.67 -8.92 12.36
N LEU A 138 -12.92 -9.28 11.32
CA LEU A 138 -13.05 -8.74 9.95
C LEU A 138 -13.86 -9.64 9.02
N ALA A 139 -14.28 -10.83 9.49
CA ALA A 139 -15.09 -11.74 8.71
C ALA A 139 -16.45 -11.10 8.38
N ARG A 140 -16.90 -11.30 7.14
CA ARG A 140 -18.18 -10.73 6.68
C ARG A 140 -19.33 -11.63 7.08
N LYS A 141 -20.49 -11.02 7.37
CA LYS A 141 -21.74 -11.74 7.67
C LYS A 141 -21.62 -12.71 8.86
N THR A 142 -20.88 -12.33 9.89
CA THR A 142 -20.78 -13.08 11.14
C THR A 142 -21.20 -12.22 12.32
N LEU A 143 -21.60 -12.83 13.42
CA LEU A 143 -21.89 -12.13 14.68
C LEU A 143 -20.61 -11.66 15.40
N GLY A 144 -19.43 -12.15 14.97
CA GLY A 144 -18.14 -11.85 15.56
C GLY A 144 -17.50 -10.53 15.13
N PHE A 145 -18.24 -9.65 14.44
CA PHE A 145 -17.70 -8.35 14.02
C PHE A 145 -17.33 -7.46 15.21
N SER A 146 -16.30 -6.63 15.03
CA SER A 146 -15.83 -5.76 16.11
C SER A 146 -16.80 -4.60 16.34
N LYS A 147 -17.25 -4.42 17.57
CA LYS A 147 -18.08 -3.29 18.01
C LYS A 147 -17.23 -2.07 18.39
N ASN A 148 -15.97 -2.28 18.75
CA ASN A 148 -15.03 -1.23 19.17
C ASN A 148 -13.96 -1.00 18.11
N ARG A 149 -13.89 0.23 17.58
CA ARG A 149 -12.91 0.62 16.55
C ARG A 149 -11.47 0.58 17.06
N ARG A 150 -11.23 0.99 18.30
CA ARG A 150 -9.90 1.01 18.90
C ARG A 150 -9.34 -0.40 19.03
N GLU A 151 -10.13 -1.33 19.54
CA GLU A 151 -9.73 -2.73 19.66
C GLU A 151 -9.49 -3.39 18.31
N LEU A 152 -10.32 -3.06 17.31
CA LEU A 152 -10.09 -3.55 15.96
C LEU A 152 -8.77 -2.98 15.38
N GLN A 153 -8.47 -1.71 15.63
CA GLN A 153 -7.20 -1.11 15.20
C GLN A 153 -6.01 -1.77 15.91
N ASN A 154 -6.09 -2.00 17.22
CA ASN A 154 -5.05 -2.69 17.98
C ASN A 154 -4.81 -4.11 17.45
N ALA A 155 -5.87 -4.85 17.15
CA ALA A 155 -5.77 -6.18 16.57
C ALA A 155 -5.11 -6.16 15.16
N LEU A 156 -5.43 -5.17 14.34
CA LEU A 156 -4.77 -4.98 13.05
C LEU A 156 -3.30 -4.61 13.20
N ASP A 157 -2.97 -3.67 14.09
CA ASP A 157 -1.58 -3.27 14.35
C ASP A 157 -0.76 -4.45 14.89
N PHE A 158 -1.37 -5.32 15.72
CA PHE A 158 -0.73 -6.55 16.21
C PHE A 158 -0.45 -7.55 15.08
N ILE A 159 -1.43 -7.82 14.20
CA ILE A 159 -1.21 -8.72 13.04
C ILE A 159 -0.19 -8.14 12.08
N GLU A 160 -0.21 -6.82 11.82
CA GLU A 160 0.83 -6.19 11.01
C GLU A 160 2.23 -6.39 11.61
N ALA A 161 2.37 -6.28 12.93
CA ALA A 161 3.63 -6.54 13.60
C ALA A 161 4.01 -8.03 13.50
N HIS A 162 3.08 -8.93 13.81
CA HIS A 162 3.30 -10.37 13.69
C HIS A 162 3.75 -10.79 12.28
N ASP A 163 3.07 -10.33 11.24
CA ASP A 163 3.41 -10.68 9.86
C ASP A 163 4.77 -10.10 9.40
N ASN A 164 5.16 -8.97 9.97
CA ASN A 164 6.45 -8.38 9.66
C ASN A 164 7.62 -9.01 10.42
N PHE A 165 7.44 -9.36 11.69
CA PHE A 165 8.52 -9.77 12.59
C PHE A 165 8.60 -11.29 12.82
N VAL A 166 7.45 -11.96 12.94
CA VAL A 166 7.36 -13.35 13.37
C VAL A 166 7.09 -14.32 12.22
N LYS A 167 6.26 -13.93 11.24
CA LYS A 167 5.81 -14.81 10.16
C LYS A 167 6.76 -14.77 8.95
N PRO A 168 7.48 -15.85 8.63
CA PRO A 168 8.32 -15.88 7.43
C PRO A 168 7.48 -15.79 6.16
N HIS A 169 7.94 -15.00 5.21
CA HIS A 169 7.26 -14.83 3.93
C HIS A 169 7.92 -15.69 2.85
N ARG A 170 7.17 -16.60 2.23
CA ARG A 170 7.68 -17.57 1.26
C ARG A 170 8.45 -16.94 0.10
N ALA A 171 8.03 -15.77 -0.40
CA ALA A 171 8.70 -15.09 -1.50
C ALA A 171 10.02 -14.41 -1.09
N LEU A 172 10.25 -14.18 0.22
CA LEU A 172 11.45 -13.53 0.75
C LEU A 172 12.54 -14.51 1.18
N ARG A 173 12.26 -15.84 1.14
CA ARG A 173 13.23 -16.86 1.51
C ARG A 173 14.47 -16.81 0.62
N LEU A 174 15.64 -17.06 1.20
CA LEU A 174 16.88 -17.14 0.47
C LEU A 174 17.19 -18.61 0.14
N ARG A 175 17.77 -18.82 -1.04
CA ARG A 175 18.29 -20.13 -1.42
C ARG A 175 19.74 -20.27 -0.97
N THR A 176 20.08 -21.33 -0.26
CA THR A 176 21.48 -21.63 0.04
C THR A 176 22.20 -22.14 -1.21
N SER A 177 23.49 -21.81 -1.31
CA SER A 177 24.35 -22.23 -2.42
C SER A 177 24.86 -23.68 -2.31
N SER A 178 24.40 -24.47 -1.35
CA SER A 178 24.84 -25.87 -1.20
C SER A 178 24.41 -26.69 -2.42
N LYS A 179 25.39 -27.28 -3.13
CA LYS A 179 25.16 -28.09 -4.34
C LYS A 179 24.39 -29.39 -4.05
N ARG A 180 24.39 -29.89 -2.81
CA ARG A 180 23.79 -31.20 -2.47
C ARG A 180 22.34 -31.11 -1.96
N ASN A 181 21.96 -30.08 -1.23
CA ASN A 181 20.60 -29.96 -0.71
C ASN A 181 20.06 -28.54 -0.94
N ARG A 182 18.90 -28.44 -1.56
CA ARG A 182 18.18 -27.16 -1.76
C ARG A 182 17.54 -26.73 -0.43
N VAL A 183 18.34 -26.16 0.46
CA VAL A 183 17.84 -25.61 1.71
C VAL A 183 17.42 -24.17 1.52
N TRP A 184 16.24 -23.83 2.00
CA TRP A 184 15.72 -22.49 1.97
C TRP A 184 15.78 -21.89 3.37
N ILE A 185 16.41 -20.72 3.50
CA ILE A 185 16.43 -19.95 4.73
C ILE A 185 15.15 -19.10 4.77
N PRO A 186 14.26 -19.30 5.76
CA PRO A 186 13.06 -18.49 5.93
C PRO A 186 13.44 -17.06 6.30
N ARG A 187 12.71 -16.08 5.77
CA ARG A 187 12.91 -14.66 6.10
C ARG A 187 11.57 -13.97 6.30
N THR A 188 11.52 -13.11 7.30
CA THR A 188 10.43 -12.17 7.52
C THR A 188 10.65 -10.87 6.73
N PRO A 189 9.61 -10.06 6.53
CA PRO A 189 9.75 -8.76 5.87
C PRO A 189 10.80 -7.85 6.50
N ILE A 190 10.92 -7.79 7.83
CA ILE A 190 11.93 -6.97 8.51
C ILE A 190 13.36 -7.50 8.34
N MET A 191 13.52 -8.81 8.22
CA MET A 191 14.83 -9.41 7.87
C MET A 191 15.19 -9.03 6.42
N ALA A 192 14.22 -9.00 5.51
CA ALA A 192 14.47 -8.58 4.13
C ALA A 192 14.81 -7.10 4.03
N ALA A 193 14.29 -6.28 4.93
CA ALA A 193 14.61 -4.85 5.05
C ALA A 193 15.91 -4.57 5.83
N GLY A 194 16.60 -5.60 6.34
CA GLY A 194 17.84 -5.42 7.10
C GLY A 194 17.67 -4.87 8.52
N ILE A 195 16.44 -4.86 9.05
CA ILE A 195 16.11 -4.31 10.38
C ILE A 195 16.35 -5.38 11.48
N SER A 196 16.19 -6.67 11.15
CA SER A 196 16.48 -7.79 12.04
C SER A 196 17.29 -8.83 11.31
N ASN A 197 18.10 -9.59 12.07
CA ASN A 197 18.92 -10.70 11.56
C ASN A 197 18.29 -12.08 11.79
N HIS A 198 17.17 -12.16 12.50
CA HIS A 198 16.49 -13.41 12.84
C HIS A 198 14.98 -13.27 12.77
N VAL A 199 14.27 -14.39 12.76
CA VAL A 199 12.82 -14.48 12.91
C VAL A 199 12.49 -14.31 14.39
N TRP A 200 11.70 -13.31 14.73
CA TRP A 200 11.31 -13.06 16.12
C TRP A 200 10.35 -14.13 16.65
N GLY A 201 10.50 -14.46 17.92
CA GLY A 201 9.48 -15.19 18.66
C GLY A 201 8.31 -14.29 19.02
N LEU A 202 7.13 -14.89 19.23
CA LEU A 202 5.94 -14.12 19.66
C LEU A 202 6.18 -13.45 21.02
N GLU A 203 6.88 -14.12 21.93
CA GLU A 203 7.23 -13.58 23.24
C GLU A 203 8.16 -12.37 23.11
N GLU A 204 9.14 -12.42 22.21
CA GLU A 204 10.05 -11.31 21.91
C GLU A 204 9.27 -10.09 21.39
N LEU A 205 8.32 -10.32 20.44
CA LEU A 205 7.47 -9.26 19.93
C LEU A 205 6.61 -8.61 21.03
N LEU A 206 6.04 -9.40 21.94
CA LEU A 206 5.17 -8.91 23.01
C LEU A 206 5.95 -8.21 24.13
N ARG A 207 7.21 -8.56 24.35
CA ARG A 207 8.07 -7.94 25.37
C ARG A 207 8.85 -6.72 24.85
N TYR A 208 8.83 -6.47 23.55
CA TYR A 208 9.54 -5.33 22.96
C TYR A 208 8.96 -4.01 23.47
N LYS A 209 9.82 -3.22 24.10
CA LYS A 209 9.48 -1.87 24.56
C LYS A 209 10.09 -0.86 23.59
N THR A 210 9.28 0.06 23.08
CA THR A 210 9.71 1.21 22.26
C THR A 210 10.22 2.34 23.13
#